data_cacf56679c705f12244e4d585d550dce
#
_entry.id   cacf56679c705f12244e4d585d550dce
#
_cell.length_a   1.000
_cell.length_b   1.000
_cell.length_c   1.000
_cell.angle_alpha   90.00
_cell.angle_beta   90.00
_cell.angle_gamma   90.00
#
_symmetry.space_group_name_H-M   'P 1'
#
loop_
_entity.id
_entity.type
_entity.pdbx_description
1 polymer ?
#
loop_
_entity_poly.entity_id
_entity_poly.type
_entity_poly.pdbx_seq_one_letter_code
_entity_poly.pdbx_strand_id
1 'polypeptide(L)'
;MDGLTLKRTPDAIKWIQDSLAESNIDYVLKHGTYTTQIQHSMGTIKLMLNNFQNRVFCASQMVKKDCKNSVNGQEIMKATHYKKNYDANPKIESIKYDTCLNIDLSSAYAYCLFNSGLITKKTFNYLLKLPKMERLTSVGMLATSHVKYFYSGGKCVDFQPYREPTAQIFFYLIDEINYLMQDIKWMLGNDFIFYWVDGVFMKPTTPKSKIEKVENLLISLGYKYKYEKVENFSVNRIQDKVIIDMIKNDESKRYEFSTGASGRELGKHIAKKAMQDLQN
;
A
#
# COMPACT_ATOMS: atom_id res chain seq x y z
N MET A 1 -24.10 15.31 -16.15
CA MET A 1 -23.24 14.85 -17.26
C MET A 1 -22.18 13.93 -16.66
N ASP A 2 -22.21 12.66 -17.02
CA ASP A 2 -21.18 11.71 -16.65
C ASP A 2 -19.87 12.16 -17.29
N GLY A 3 -18.83 12.34 -16.49
CA GLY A 3 -17.59 12.96 -16.92
C GLY A 3 -16.90 12.20 -18.06
N LEU A 4 -16.44 12.93 -19.03
CA LEU A 4 -15.67 12.41 -20.17
C LEU A 4 -14.39 11.75 -19.65
N THR A 5 -14.15 10.48 -20.07
CA THR A 5 -12.92 9.77 -19.75
C THR A 5 -12.06 9.69 -21.02
N LEU A 6 -10.86 10.28 -20.95
CA LEU A 6 -9.92 10.34 -22.07
C LEU A 6 -8.63 9.57 -21.74
N LYS A 7 -7.86 9.27 -22.79
CA LYS A 7 -6.50 8.75 -22.65
C LYS A 7 -5.60 9.83 -22.05
N ARG A 8 -4.85 9.49 -21.00
CA ARG A 8 -3.89 10.40 -20.38
C ARG A 8 -2.60 10.42 -21.21
N THR A 9 -2.38 11.50 -21.91
CA THR A 9 -1.10 11.86 -22.55
C THR A 9 -0.72 13.28 -22.13
N PRO A 10 0.56 13.66 -22.14
CA PRO A 10 0.97 15.05 -21.91
C PRO A 10 0.22 16.04 -22.81
N ASP A 11 0.11 15.71 -24.11
CA ASP A 11 -0.56 16.55 -25.10
C ASP A 11 -2.06 16.72 -24.80
N ALA A 12 -2.74 15.65 -24.38
CA ALA A 12 -4.15 15.73 -24.01
C ALA A 12 -4.36 16.61 -22.75
N ILE A 13 -3.46 16.51 -21.77
CA ILE A 13 -3.51 17.38 -20.59
C ILE A 13 -3.29 18.82 -21.00
N LYS A 14 -2.24 19.09 -21.78
CA LYS A 14 -1.90 20.43 -22.24
C LYS A 14 -3.04 21.03 -23.07
N TRP A 15 -3.56 20.30 -24.04
CA TRP A 15 -4.68 20.76 -24.87
C TRP A 15 -5.90 21.19 -24.05
N ILE A 16 -6.28 20.41 -23.02
CA ILE A 16 -7.39 20.77 -22.13
C ILE A 16 -7.04 22.02 -21.31
N GLN A 17 -5.83 22.14 -20.81
CA GLN A 17 -5.38 23.28 -20.03
C GLN A 17 -5.38 24.55 -20.88
N ASP A 18 -4.87 24.50 -22.11
CA ASP A 18 -4.85 25.62 -23.06
C ASP A 18 -6.30 26.06 -23.37
N SER A 19 -7.20 25.11 -23.66
CA SER A 19 -8.62 25.41 -23.95
C SER A 19 -9.35 26.08 -22.78
N LEU A 20 -9.06 25.66 -21.53
CA LEU A 20 -9.62 26.26 -20.33
C LEU A 20 -9.04 27.66 -20.09
N ALA A 21 -7.76 27.86 -20.35
CA ALA A 21 -7.09 29.15 -20.24
C ALA A 21 -7.62 30.15 -21.27
N GLU A 22 -7.76 29.76 -22.54
CA GLU A 22 -8.36 30.58 -23.61
C GLU A 22 -9.79 31.01 -23.27
N SER A 23 -10.53 30.11 -22.59
CA SER A 23 -11.90 30.37 -22.14
C SER A 23 -11.96 31.14 -20.81
N ASN A 24 -10.83 31.51 -20.24
CA ASN A 24 -10.70 32.15 -18.91
C ASN A 24 -11.45 31.40 -17.79
N ILE A 25 -11.39 30.07 -17.82
CA ILE A 25 -12.04 29.19 -16.85
C ILE A 25 -11.02 28.71 -15.83
N ASP A 26 -11.30 28.99 -14.58
CA ASP A 26 -10.52 28.47 -13.45
C ASP A 26 -10.75 26.96 -13.27
N TYR A 27 -9.70 26.23 -12.93
CA TYR A 27 -9.79 24.78 -12.75
C TYR A 27 -8.81 24.25 -11.69
N VAL A 28 -9.14 23.07 -11.17
CA VAL A 28 -8.28 22.29 -10.27
C VAL A 28 -7.83 21.02 -11.01
N LEU A 29 -6.53 20.88 -11.16
CA LEU A 29 -5.92 19.68 -11.70
C LEU A 29 -5.47 18.78 -10.55
N LYS A 30 -6.01 17.56 -10.47
CA LYS A 30 -5.59 16.52 -9.53
C LYS A 30 -4.76 15.49 -10.27
N HIS A 31 -3.47 15.46 -9.96
CA HIS A 31 -2.54 14.55 -10.59
C HIS A 31 -2.19 13.39 -9.66
N GLY A 32 -2.47 12.16 -10.09
CA GLY A 32 -2.12 10.93 -9.39
C GLY A 32 -1.31 10.00 -10.28
N THR A 33 -0.81 8.91 -9.73
CA THR A 33 0.04 7.95 -10.46
C THR A 33 -0.62 7.42 -11.74
N TYR A 34 -1.91 7.12 -11.69
CA TYR A 34 -2.63 6.45 -12.79
C TYR A 34 -3.68 7.33 -13.49
N THR A 35 -4.14 8.37 -12.81
CA THR A 35 -5.23 9.22 -13.30
C THR A 35 -4.88 10.68 -13.12
N THR A 36 -5.37 11.51 -14.07
CA THR A 36 -5.42 12.95 -13.90
C THR A 36 -6.89 13.37 -13.98
N GLN A 37 -7.32 14.23 -13.08
CA GLN A 37 -8.66 14.81 -13.09
C GLN A 37 -8.53 16.33 -13.19
N ILE A 38 -9.28 16.92 -14.11
CA ILE A 38 -9.39 18.36 -14.27
C ILE A 38 -10.82 18.74 -13.92
N GLN A 39 -10.97 19.44 -12.81
CA GLN A 39 -12.27 19.87 -12.28
C GLN A 39 -12.44 21.38 -12.50
N HIS A 40 -13.52 21.77 -13.17
CA HIS A 40 -13.88 23.14 -13.49
C HIS A 40 -15.37 23.38 -13.28
N SER A 41 -15.83 24.62 -13.47
CA SER A 41 -17.22 25.01 -13.23
C SER A 41 -18.28 24.19 -14.00
N MET A 42 -17.94 23.68 -15.19
CA MET A 42 -18.85 22.90 -16.04
C MET A 42 -18.77 21.39 -15.80
N GLY A 43 -17.87 20.88 -14.91
CA GLY A 43 -17.77 19.46 -14.58
C GLY A 43 -16.37 18.96 -14.32
N THR A 44 -16.16 17.66 -14.55
CA THR A 44 -14.87 16.99 -14.33
C THR A 44 -14.48 16.16 -15.54
N ILE A 45 -13.28 16.40 -16.05
CA ILE A 45 -12.65 15.60 -17.09
C ILE A 45 -11.68 14.61 -16.42
N LYS A 46 -11.76 13.33 -16.79
CA LYS A 46 -10.87 12.27 -16.27
C LYS A 46 -9.98 11.75 -17.40
N LEU A 47 -8.67 11.73 -17.16
CA LEU A 47 -7.70 11.14 -18.06
C LEU A 47 -7.04 9.94 -17.37
N MET A 48 -6.90 8.83 -18.10
CA MET A 48 -6.36 7.57 -17.57
C MET A 48 -5.19 7.08 -18.42
N LEU A 49 -4.19 6.47 -17.79
CA LEU A 49 -3.08 5.81 -18.49
C LEU A 49 -3.60 4.57 -19.24
N ASN A 50 -3.17 4.39 -20.49
CA ASN A 50 -3.59 3.26 -21.33
C ASN A 50 -3.18 1.88 -20.80
N ASN A 51 -2.03 1.80 -20.14
CA ASN A 51 -1.47 0.53 -19.64
C ASN A 51 -2.06 0.13 -18.30
N PHE A 52 -3.15 0.76 -17.88
CA PHE A 52 -3.80 0.43 -16.64
C PHE A 52 -4.56 -0.88 -16.81
N GLN A 53 -4.21 -1.88 -16.04
CA GLN A 53 -4.94 -3.15 -16.05
C GLN A 53 -6.33 -2.93 -15.50
N ASN A 54 -7.36 -3.05 -16.34
CA ASN A 54 -8.76 -2.81 -15.95
C ASN A 54 -9.16 -3.58 -14.69
N ARG A 55 -8.67 -4.83 -14.52
CA ARG A 55 -8.98 -5.67 -13.35
C ARG A 55 -8.41 -5.11 -12.05
N VAL A 56 -7.19 -4.51 -12.05
CA VAL A 56 -6.59 -3.86 -10.88
C VAL A 56 -7.41 -2.64 -10.47
N PHE A 57 -7.79 -1.82 -11.45
CA PHE A 57 -8.64 -0.67 -11.21
C PHE A 57 -10.02 -1.08 -10.69
N CYS A 58 -10.68 -2.04 -11.33
CA CYS A 58 -11.96 -2.57 -10.88
C CYS A 58 -11.87 -3.08 -9.43
N ALA A 59 -10.84 -3.87 -9.11
CA ALA A 59 -10.62 -4.36 -7.76
C ALA A 59 -10.45 -3.21 -6.75
N SER A 60 -9.62 -2.23 -7.08
CA SER A 60 -9.41 -1.05 -6.23
C SER A 60 -10.70 -0.25 -6.02
N GLN A 61 -11.53 -0.07 -7.06
CA GLN A 61 -12.82 0.62 -6.93
C GLN A 61 -13.80 -0.19 -6.07
N MET A 62 -13.84 -1.51 -6.21
CA MET A 62 -14.65 -2.38 -5.37
C MET A 62 -14.25 -2.24 -3.90
N VAL A 63 -12.94 -2.32 -3.59
CA VAL A 63 -12.41 -2.15 -2.24
C VAL A 63 -12.77 -0.77 -1.68
N LYS A 64 -12.50 0.31 -2.44
CA LYS A 64 -12.84 1.68 -2.03
C LYS A 64 -14.33 1.85 -1.76
N LYS A 65 -15.18 1.30 -2.62
CA LYS A 65 -16.65 1.36 -2.45
C LYS A 65 -17.10 0.64 -1.19
N ASP A 66 -16.63 -0.59 -0.99
CA ASP A 66 -17.00 -1.39 0.17
C ASP A 66 -16.55 -0.70 1.47
N CYS A 67 -15.29 -0.24 1.55
CA CYS A 67 -14.77 0.49 2.71
C CYS A 67 -15.59 1.76 3.03
N LYS A 68 -16.00 2.52 2.00
CA LYS A 68 -16.85 3.71 2.19
C LYS A 68 -18.25 3.38 2.68
N ASN A 69 -18.75 2.20 2.36
CA ASN A 69 -20.09 1.76 2.74
C ASN A 69 -20.11 0.98 4.07
N SER A 70 -18.97 0.46 4.55
CA SER A 70 -18.91 -0.23 5.84
C SER A 70 -18.85 0.77 7.00
N VAL A 71 -19.49 0.46 8.12
CA VAL A 71 -19.46 1.27 9.34
C VAL A 71 -18.02 1.40 9.83
N ASN A 72 -17.32 0.28 9.98
CA ASN A 72 -15.91 0.27 10.41
C ASN A 72 -15.02 1.09 9.48
N GLY A 73 -15.25 1.01 8.16
CA GLY A 73 -14.50 1.80 7.19
C GLY A 73 -14.71 3.29 7.32
N GLN A 74 -15.95 3.72 7.61
CA GLN A 74 -16.27 5.13 7.85
C GLN A 74 -15.59 5.66 9.12
N GLU A 75 -15.53 4.87 10.18
CA GLU A 75 -14.84 5.22 11.42
C GLU A 75 -13.33 5.31 11.23
N ILE A 76 -12.73 4.32 10.58
CA ILE A 76 -11.29 4.30 10.29
C ILE A 76 -10.90 5.49 9.40
N MET A 77 -11.69 5.83 8.39
CA MET A 77 -11.40 6.98 7.51
C MET A 77 -11.42 8.33 8.23
N LYS A 78 -12.11 8.45 9.35
CA LYS A 78 -12.12 9.64 10.22
C LYS A 78 -10.94 9.66 11.19
N ALA A 79 -10.35 8.52 11.47
CA ALA A 79 -9.22 8.41 12.38
C ALA A 79 -7.96 9.06 11.80
N THR A 80 -7.12 9.64 12.68
CA THR A 80 -5.87 10.32 12.29
C THR A 80 -4.63 9.67 12.90
N HIS A 81 -4.81 8.65 13.72
CA HIS A 81 -3.75 8.04 14.51
C HIS A 81 -3.03 6.88 13.81
N TYR A 82 -3.64 6.25 12.80
CA TYR A 82 -3.00 5.17 12.05
C TYR A 82 -1.79 5.67 11.28
N LYS A 83 -0.66 5.01 11.47
CA LYS A 83 0.62 5.35 10.85
C LYS A 83 1.09 4.24 9.95
N LYS A 84 1.86 4.61 8.93
CA LYS A 84 2.58 3.66 8.11
C LYS A 84 3.78 3.15 8.90
N ASN A 85 3.57 2.13 9.73
CA ASN A 85 4.62 1.53 10.53
C ASN A 85 5.00 0.16 9.95
N TYR A 86 6.18 0.09 9.32
CA TYR A 86 6.76 -1.16 8.82
C TYR A 86 7.93 -1.62 9.72
N ASP A 87 7.96 -1.18 10.97
CA ASP A 87 9.12 -1.45 11.82
C ASP A 87 9.17 -2.92 12.25
N ALA A 88 9.96 -3.65 11.49
CA ALA A 88 10.51 -4.89 11.94
C ALA A 88 11.62 -4.60 12.96
N ASN A 89 11.34 -4.72 14.24
CA ASN A 89 12.30 -4.68 15.33
C ASN A 89 13.48 -3.69 15.13
N PRO A 90 13.33 -2.39 15.39
CA PRO A 90 14.28 -1.34 15.05
C PRO A 90 15.67 -1.48 15.72
N LYS A 91 15.80 -2.38 16.71
CA LYS A 91 17.04 -2.57 17.47
C LYS A 91 17.99 -3.64 16.90
N ILE A 92 17.57 -4.36 15.86
CA ILE A 92 18.41 -5.42 15.28
C ILE A 92 19.33 -4.79 14.20
N GLU A 93 20.63 -4.75 14.46
CA GLU A 93 21.62 -4.28 13.50
C GLU A 93 22.03 -5.37 12.52
N SER A 94 22.24 -6.60 13.01
CA SER A 94 22.55 -7.77 12.18
C SER A 94 22.08 -9.06 12.83
N ILE A 95 21.53 -9.97 12.02
CA ILE A 95 21.14 -11.33 12.43
C ILE A 95 21.62 -12.30 11.38
N LYS A 96 22.14 -13.46 11.81
CA LYS A 96 22.48 -14.56 10.91
C LYS A 96 22.09 -15.90 11.54
N TYR A 97 21.41 -16.75 10.75
CA TYR A 97 21.04 -18.12 11.11
C TYR A 97 21.24 -19.05 9.90
N ASP A 98 21.86 -20.20 10.13
CA ASP A 98 22.03 -21.21 9.08
C ASP A 98 20.68 -21.79 8.62
N THR A 99 19.76 -21.94 9.56
CA THR A 99 18.39 -22.40 9.27
C THR A 99 17.42 -21.69 10.19
N CYS A 100 16.25 -21.35 9.69
CA CYS A 100 15.11 -20.89 10.46
C CYS A 100 13.79 -21.40 9.87
N LEU A 101 12.72 -21.27 10.62
CA LEU A 101 11.37 -21.57 10.19
C LEU A 101 10.65 -20.26 9.91
N ASN A 102 9.87 -20.20 8.84
CA ASN A 102 9.08 -19.03 8.46
C ASN A 102 7.59 -19.37 8.42
N ILE A 103 6.78 -18.55 9.05
CA ILE A 103 5.33 -18.47 8.83
C ILE A 103 5.04 -17.19 8.08
N ASP A 104 4.48 -17.29 6.89
CA ASP A 104 4.16 -16.18 5.99
C ASP A 104 2.65 -16.12 5.75
N LEU A 105 2.02 -14.99 6.02
CA LEU A 105 0.58 -14.83 5.82
C LEU A 105 0.24 -14.78 4.32
N SER A 106 -0.66 -15.65 3.91
CA SER A 106 -1.13 -15.67 2.53
C SER A 106 -2.13 -14.54 2.29
N SER A 107 -1.79 -13.57 1.43
CA SER A 107 -2.70 -12.45 1.10
C SER A 107 -3.14 -11.61 2.30
N ALA A 108 -2.24 -11.34 3.23
CA ALA A 108 -2.49 -10.71 4.52
C ALA A 108 -3.45 -9.52 4.46
N TYR A 109 -3.19 -8.55 3.57
CA TYR A 109 -4.06 -7.36 3.44
C TYR A 109 -5.49 -7.67 2.99
N ALA A 110 -5.68 -8.66 2.11
CA ALA A 110 -7.03 -9.04 1.66
C ALA A 110 -7.82 -9.72 2.79
N TYR A 111 -7.14 -10.60 3.55
CA TYR A 111 -7.75 -11.21 4.74
C TYR A 111 -8.03 -10.18 5.82
N CYS A 112 -7.11 -9.26 6.10
CA CYS A 112 -7.32 -8.20 7.07
C CYS A 112 -8.54 -7.33 6.69
N LEU A 113 -8.66 -6.89 5.44
CA LEU A 113 -9.84 -6.16 4.96
C LEU A 113 -11.15 -6.92 5.19
N PHE A 114 -11.15 -8.22 4.92
CA PHE A 114 -12.35 -9.04 5.04
C PHE A 114 -12.69 -9.33 6.51
N ASN A 115 -11.72 -9.73 7.31
CA ASN A 115 -11.90 -10.07 8.72
C ASN A 115 -12.33 -8.84 9.56
N SER A 116 -11.86 -7.64 9.20
CA SER A 116 -12.29 -6.38 9.82
C SER A 116 -13.64 -5.86 9.30
N GLY A 117 -14.33 -6.61 8.44
CA GLY A 117 -15.64 -6.20 7.90
C GLY A 117 -15.58 -4.98 6.97
N LEU A 118 -14.40 -4.68 6.39
CA LEU A 118 -14.19 -3.53 5.51
C LEU A 118 -14.62 -3.78 4.07
N ILE A 119 -14.62 -5.06 3.66
CA ILE A 119 -15.04 -5.45 2.31
C ILE A 119 -16.02 -6.62 2.34
N THR A 120 -16.85 -6.69 1.32
CA THR A 120 -17.80 -7.79 1.14
C THR A 120 -17.08 -9.08 0.71
N LYS A 121 -17.73 -10.23 0.95
CA LYS A 121 -17.24 -11.54 0.46
C LYS A 121 -17.03 -11.56 -1.06
N LYS A 122 -17.85 -10.83 -1.82
CA LYS A 122 -17.72 -10.70 -3.29
C LYS A 122 -16.39 -10.03 -3.65
N THR A 123 -16.08 -8.91 -3.04
CA THR A 123 -14.83 -8.16 -3.25
C THR A 123 -13.61 -8.97 -2.79
N PHE A 124 -13.71 -9.62 -1.63
CA PHE A 124 -12.67 -10.52 -1.12
C PHE A 124 -12.34 -11.65 -2.10
N ASN A 125 -13.37 -12.37 -2.56
CA ASN A 125 -13.18 -13.45 -3.54
C ASN A 125 -12.61 -12.96 -4.87
N TYR A 126 -12.96 -11.74 -5.30
CA TYR A 126 -12.39 -11.13 -6.49
C TYR A 126 -10.90 -10.84 -6.29
N LEU A 127 -10.49 -10.26 -5.15
CA LEU A 127 -9.09 -10.02 -4.82
C LEU A 127 -8.27 -11.30 -4.81
N LEU A 128 -8.77 -12.39 -4.23
CA LEU A 128 -8.05 -13.66 -4.16
C LEU A 128 -7.81 -14.30 -5.54
N LYS A 129 -8.63 -14.02 -6.55
CA LYS A 129 -8.45 -14.49 -7.93
C LYS A 129 -7.36 -13.72 -8.68
N LEU A 130 -6.96 -12.53 -8.20
CA LEU A 130 -5.92 -11.75 -8.85
C LEU A 130 -4.52 -12.33 -8.55
N PRO A 131 -3.59 -12.24 -9.50
CA PRO A 131 -2.17 -12.47 -9.23
C PRO A 131 -1.68 -11.62 -8.06
N LYS A 132 -0.65 -12.10 -7.34
CA LYS A 132 -0.13 -11.44 -6.11
C LYS A 132 0.13 -9.94 -6.31
N MET A 133 0.85 -9.56 -7.37
CA MET A 133 1.21 -8.17 -7.62
C MET A 133 -0.01 -7.29 -7.91
N GLU A 134 -0.97 -7.80 -8.67
CA GLU A 134 -2.19 -7.06 -8.98
C GLU A 134 -3.06 -6.85 -7.75
N ARG A 135 -3.16 -7.86 -6.89
CA ARG A 135 -3.86 -7.79 -5.61
C ARG A 135 -3.23 -6.75 -4.69
N LEU A 136 -1.89 -6.78 -4.53
CA LEU A 136 -1.15 -5.81 -3.72
C LEU A 136 -1.33 -4.38 -4.27
N THR A 137 -1.21 -4.21 -5.58
CA THR A 137 -1.43 -2.90 -6.23
C THR A 137 -2.85 -2.39 -6.00
N SER A 138 -3.86 -3.27 -6.15
CA SER A 138 -5.27 -2.89 -5.95
C SER A 138 -5.54 -2.38 -4.53
N VAL A 139 -4.98 -3.03 -3.51
CA VAL A 139 -5.09 -2.60 -2.11
C VAL A 139 -4.23 -1.36 -1.85
N GLY A 140 -3.00 -1.34 -2.38
CA GLY A 140 -2.09 -0.19 -2.26
C GLY A 140 -2.66 1.12 -2.83
N MET A 141 -3.58 1.03 -3.80
CA MET A 141 -4.28 2.20 -4.33
C MET A 141 -5.19 2.93 -3.32
N LEU A 142 -5.48 2.33 -2.17
CA LEU A 142 -6.13 3.03 -1.05
C LEU A 142 -5.28 4.20 -0.54
N ALA A 143 -3.95 4.05 -0.56
CA ALA A 143 -2.99 5.04 -0.05
C ALA A 143 -2.41 5.97 -1.14
N THR A 144 -3.00 5.99 -2.33
CA THR A 144 -2.51 6.84 -3.43
C THR A 144 -2.50 8.31 -3.02
N SER A 145 -1.33 8.93 -3.18
CA SER A 145 -1.17 10.37 -3.00
C SER A 145 -1.47 11.09 -4.31
N HIS A 146 -2.09 12.23 -4.23
CA HIS A 146 -2.37 13.13 -5.33
C HIS A 146 -1.83 14.52 -5.01
N VAL A 147 -1.57 15.32 -6.04
CA VAL A 147 -1.35 16.74 -5.89
C VAL A 147 -2.50 17.44 -6.60
N LYS A 148 -3.09 18.43 -5.92
CA LYS A 148 -4.05 19.35 -6.52
C LYS A 148 -3.29 20.59 -6.93
N TYR A 149 -3.42 21.02 -8.16
CA TYR A 149 -2.91 22.28 -8.68
C TYR A 149 -4.11 23.17 -8.98
N PHE A 150 -4.05 24.41 -8.52
CA PHE A 150 -5.09 25.40 -8.71
C PHE A 150 -4.65 26.36 -9.81
N TYR A 151 -5.47 26.52 -10.83
CA TYR A 151 -5.20 27.37 -11.99
C TYR A 151 -6.22 28.49 -12.07
N SER A 152 -5.73 29.71 -12.29
CA SER A 152 -6.54 30.91 -12.57
C SER A 152 -5.89 31.71 -13.69
N GLY A 153 -6.68 32.12 -14.68
CA GLY A 153 -6.17 32.82 -15.86
C GLY A 153 -5.08 32.04 -16.61
N GLY A 154 -5.17 30.71 -16.64
CA GLY A 154 -4.20 29.83 -17.31
C GLY A 154 -2.88 29.61 -16.54
N LYS A 155 -2.69 30.24 -15.39
CA LYS A 155 -1.47 30.09 -14.58
C LYS A 155 -1.74 29.29 -13.32
N CYS A 156 -0.78 28.41 -12.95
CA CYS A 156 -0.84 27.72 -11.66
C CYS A 156 -0.59 28.74 -10.54
N VAL A 157 -1.60 28.94 -9.69
CA VAL A 157 -1.56 29.91 -8.58
C VAL A 157 -1.28 29.28 -7.24
N ASP A 158 -1.58 27.97 -7.08
CA ASP A 158 -1.34 27.23 -5.83
C ASP A 158 -1.27 25.73 -6.08
N PHE A 159 -0.69 24.98 -5.14
CA PHE A 159 -0.74 23.52 -5.15
C PHE A 159 -0.86 22.94 -3.75
N GLN A 160 -1.58 21.84 -3.62
CA GLN A 160 -1.82 21.16 -2.35
C GLN A 160 -1.65 19.65 -2.48
N PRO A 161 -0.75 19.03 -1.68
CA PRO A 161 -0.75 17.57 -1.54
C PRO A 161 -2.09 17.07 -0.98
N TYR A 162 -2.63 16.03 -1.58
CA TYR A 162 -3.91 15.48 -1.18
C TYR A 162 -3.86 13.96 -1.08
N ARG A 163 -4.42 13.43 -0.01
CA ARG A 163 -4.71 12.00 0.14
C ARG A 163 -6.20 11.81 0.37
N GLU A 164 -6.76 10.79 -0.29
CA GLU A 164 -8.14 10.40 0.00
C GLU A 164 -8.23 9.84 1.43
N PRO A 165 -9.38 9.99 2.12
CA PRO A 165 -9.60 9.39 3.44
C PRO A 165 -9.37 7.88 3.47
N THR A 166 -9.54 7.18 2.34
CA THR A 166 -9.24 5.75 2.20
C THR A 166 -7.78 5.39 2.47
N ALA A 167 -6.86 6.36 2.49
CA ALA A 167 -5.48 6.12 2.92
C ALA A 167 -5.39 5.66 4.38
N GLN A 168 -6.32 6.09 5.24
CA GLN A 168 -6.39 5.64 6.63
C GLN A 168 -6.72 4.15 6.73
N ILE A 169 -7.54 3.62 5.81
CA ILE A 169 -7.79 2.18 5.71
C ILE A 169 -6.48 1.43 5.45
N PHE A 170 -5.65 1.92 4.51
CA PHE A 170 -4.38 1.26 4.23
C PHE A 170 -3.42 1.30 5.43
N PHE A 171 -3.37 2.41 6.16
CA PHE A 171 -2.54 2.53 7.37
C PHE A 171 -3.06 1.63 8.49
N TYR A 172 -4.37 1.55 8.67
CA TYR A 172 -5.01 0.59 9.56
C TYR A 172 -4.59 -0.85 9.26
N LEU A 173 -4.62 -1.28 7.98
CA LEU A 173 -4.19 -2.64 7.61
C LEU A 173 -2.74 -2.93 7.99
N ILE A 174 -1.86 -1.95 7.84
CA ILE A 174 -0.45 -2.09 8.22
C ILE A 174 -0.33 -2.22 9.74
N ASP A 175 -1.04 -1.38 10.50
CA ASP A 175 -1.01 -1.43 11.96
C ASP A 175 -1.58 -2.75 12.49
N GLU A 176 -2.72 -3.23 12.00
CA GLU A 176 -3.32 -4.50 12.41
C GLU A 176 -2.37 -5.69 12.16
N ILE A 177 -1.77 -5.74 10.97
CA ILE A 177 -0.81 -6.81 10.67
C ILE A 177 0.43 -6.68 11.56
N ASN A 178 0.91 -5.47 11.82
CA ASN A 178 2.04 -5.25 12.70
C ASN A 178 1.73 -5.68 14.15
N TYR A 179 0.54 -5.36 14.67
CA TYR A 179 0.10 -5.83 15.99
C TYR A 179 0.05 -7.37 16.04
N LEU A 180 -0.52 -8.01 15.04
CA LEU A 180 -0.54 -9.46 14.93
C LEU A 180 0.89 -10.05 14.95
N MET A 181 1.85 -9.44 14.23
CA MET A 181 3.24 -9.89 14.25
C MET A 181 3.90 -9.70 15.62
N GLN A 182 3.55 -8.64 16.34
CA GLN A 182 4.02 -8.42 17.71
C GLN A 182 3.45 -9.45 18.69
N ASP A 183 2.17 -9.78 18.58
CA ASP A 183 1.55 -10.84 19.39
C ASP A 183 2.23 -12.19 19.16
N ILE A 184 2.48 -12.54 17.90
CA ILE A 184 3.21 -13.77 17.56
C ILE A 184 4.64 -13.74 18.12
N LYS A 185 5.35 -12.61 18.02
CA LYS A 185 6.67 -12.41 18.60
C LYS A 185 6.62 -12.67 20.11
N TRP A 186 5.63 -12.13 20.80
CA TRP A 186 5.46 -12.34 22.25
C TRP A 186 5.19 -13.80 22.58
N MET A 187 4.34 -14.50 21.82
CA MET A 187 4.05 -15.93 22.01
C MET A 187 5.28 -16.83 21.80
N LEU A 188 6.13 -16.51 20.84
CA LEU A 188 7.36 -17.24 20.55
C LEU A 188 8.45 -16.97 21.61
N GLY A 189 8.51 -15.75 22.16
CA GLY A 189 9.51 -15.38 23.17
C GLY A 189 10.93 -15.57 22.65
N ASN A 190 11.76 -16.36 23.34
CA ASN A 190 13.16 -16.61 22.98
C ASN A 190 13.36 -17.41 21.69
N ASP A 191 12.31 -17.99 21.14
CA ASP A 191 12.35 -18.73 19.85
C ASP A 191 12.11 -17.81 18.67
N PHE A 192 11.63 -16.58 18.90
CA PHE A 192 11.49 -15.55 17.87
C PHE A 192 12.86 -15.10 17.37
N ILE A 193 12.98 -14.93 16.04
CA ILE A 193 14.18 -14.37 15.39
C ILE A 193 13.86 -12.96 14.86
N PHE A 194 12.88 -12.86 13.96
CA PHE A 194 12.60 -11.65 13.23
C PHE A 194 11.18 -11.70 12.65
N TYR A 195 10.59 -10.55 12.35
CA TYR A 195 9.44 -10.47 11.45
C TYR A 195 9.60 -9.32 10.45
N TRP A 196 9.01 -9.48 9.29
CA TRP A 196 8.92 -8.42 8.29
C TRP A 196 7.55 -8.44 7.64
N VAL A 197 6.85 -7.31 7.74
CA VAL A 197 5.48 -7.11 7.24
C VAL A 197 4.53 -8.20 7.71
N ASP A 198 4.40 -9.30 6.98
CA ASP A 198 3.46 -10.40 7.18
C ASP A 198 4.13 -11.78 7.34
N GLY A 199 5.45 -11.80 7.50
CA GLY A 199 6.24 -13.01 7.70
C GLY A 199 7.01 -13.00 9.01
N VAL A 200 6.94 -14.11 9.77
CA VAL A 200 7.64 -14.32 11.03
C VAL A 200 8.67 -15.42 10.89
N PHE A 201 9.88 -15.16 11.35
CA PHE A 201 11.00 -16.10 11.37
C PHE A 201 11.28 -16.55 12.81
N MET A 202 11.44 -17.84 13.02
CA MET A 202 11.68 -18.46 14.32
C MET A 202 12.76 -19.53 14.25
N LYS A 203 13.32 -19.89 15.39
CA LYS A 203 14.36 -20.93 15.50
C LYS A 203 13.84 -22.28 15.04
N PRO A 204 14.67 -23.12 14.39
CA PRO A 204 14.25 -24.46 13.99
C PRO A 204 13.97 -25.37 15.19
N THR A 205 14.48 -25.02 16.36
CA THR A 205 14.26 -25.71 17.65
C THR A 205 12.99 -25.25 18.37
N THR A 206 12.18 -24.38 17.78
CA THR A 206 10.94 -23.90 18.38
C THR A 206 10.03 -25.07 18.73
N PRO A 207 9.57 -25.20 19.99
CA PRO A 207 8.69 -26.28 20.40
C PRO A 207 7.40 -26.31 19.59
N LYS A 208 6.99 -27.52 19.19
CA LYS A 208 5.76 -27.73 18.40
C LYS A 208 4.53 -27.08 19.04
N SER A 209 4.43 -27.15 20.37
CA SER A 209 3.33 -26.53 21.13
C SER A 209 3.25 -25.01 20.99
N LYS A 210 4.37 -24.31 20.78
CA LYS A 210 4.37 -22.86 20.51
C LYS A 210 3.93 -22.58 19.07
N ILE A 211 4.40 -23.40 18.14
CA ILE A 211 3.99 -23.29 16.72
C ILE A 211 2.47 -23.48 16.62
N GLU A 212 1.93 -24.53 17.24
CA GLU A 212 0.49 -24.80 17.26
C GLU A 212 -0.32 -23.65 17.90
N LYS A 213 0.22 -22.99 18.92
CA LYS A 213 -0.43 -21.79 19.50
C LYS A 213 -0.51 -20.65 18.48
N VAL A 214 0.57 -20.39 17.75
CA VAL A 214 0.60 -19.37 16.70
C VAL A 214 -0.37 -19.73 15.58
N GLU A 215 -0.37 -20.98 15.13
CA GLU A 215 -1.28 -21.47 14.09
C GLU A 215 -2.75 -21.33 14.53
N ASN A 216 -3.08 -21.72 15.76
CA ASN A 216 -4.43 -21.58 16.30
C ASN A 216 -4.87 -20.12 16.39
N LEU A 217 -3.97 -19.20 16.75
CA LEU A 217 -4.25 -17.75 16.70
C LEU A 217 -4.58 -17.32 15.26
N LEU A 218 -3.75 -17.67 14.29
CA LEU A 218 -3.96 -17.29 12.90
C LEU A 218 -5.28 -17.85 12.34
N ILE A 219 -5.59 -19.11 12.64
CA ILE A 219 -6.83 -19.77 12.24
C ILE A 219 -8.03 -19.09 12.90
N SER A 220 -7.98 -18.79 14.20
CA SER A 220 -9.07 -18.14 14.93
C SER A 220 -9.38 -16.74 14.40
N LEU A 221 -8.36 -16.02 13.92
CA LEU A 221 -8.48 -14.71 13.28
C LEU A 221 -8.80 -14.81 11.78
N GLY A 222 -8.97 -16.03 11.24
CA GLY A 222 -9.36 -16.25 9.84
C GLY A 222 -8.23 -16.02 8.83
N TYR A 223 -6.97 -15.99 9.24
CA TYR A 223 -5.85 -15.87 8.31
C TYR A 223 -5.44 -17.22 7.73
N LYS A 224 -4.99 -17.20 6.47
CA LYS A 224 -4.25 -18.30 5.85
C LYS A 224 -2.76 -18.00 5.90
N TYR A 225 -1.96 -19.02 6.13
CA TYR A 225 -0.51 -18.91 6.22
C TYR A 225 0.16 -20.06 5.46
N LYS A 226 1.46 -19.89 5.23
CA LYS A 226 2.37 -20.92 4.72
C LYS A 226 3.45 -21.12 5.74
N TYR A 227 3.90 -22.35 5.87
CA TYR A 227 5.01 -22.75 6.72
C TYR A 227 6.16 -23.24 5.84
N GLU A 228 7.33 -22.67 6.00
CA GLU A 228 8.46 -22.94 5.12
C GLU A 228 9.77 -22.99 5.91
N LYS A 229 10.66 -23.89 5.54
CA LYS A 229 12.05 -23.90 6.01
C LYS A 229 12.84 -22.90 5.17
N VAL A 230 13.65 -22.11 5.83
CA VAL A 230 14.53 -21.10 5.21
C VAL A 230 15.97 -21.39 5.63
N GLU A 231 16.89 -21.34 4.68
CA GLU A 231 18.32 -21.58 4.88
C GLU A 231 19.13 -20.31 4.61
N ASN A 232 20.30 -20.20 5.24
CA ASN A 232 21.20 -19.05 5.13
C ASN A 232 20.48 -17.70 5.34
N PHE A 233 19.65 -17.65 6.37
CA PHE A 233 18.90 -16.43 6.70
C PHE A 233 19.80 -15.38 7.32
N SER A 234 19.81 -14.19 6.74
CA SER A 234 20.48 -13.03 7.35
C SER A 234 19.65 -11.76 7.18
N VAL A 235 19.74 -10.91 8.19
CA VAL A 235 19.19 -9.54 8.14
C VAL A 235 20.35 -8.60 8.46
N ASN A 236 20.58 -7.63 7.61
CA ASN A 236 21.58 -6.59 7.79
C ASN A 236 20.92 -5.22 7.70
N ARG A 237 21.17 -4.36 8.68
CA ARG A 237 20.76 -2.97 8.64
C ARG A 237 21.98 -2.11 8.30
N ILE A 238 21.92 -1.43 7.18
CA ILE A 238 22.97 -0.53 6.70
C ILE A 238 22.32 0.84 6.50
N GLN A 239 22.65 1.78 7.39
CA GLN A 239 22.05 3.12 7.39
C GLN A 239 20.51 3.04 7.45
N ASP A 240 19.84 3.54 6.42
CA ASP A 240 18.38 3.56 6.26
C ASP A 240 17.83 2.38 5.43
N LYS A 241 18.65 1.33 5.23
CA LYS A 241 18.26 0.14 4.48
C LYS A 241 18.28 -1.10 5.37
N VAL A 242 17.29 -1.97 5.16
CA VAL A 242 17.26 -3.34 5.68
C VAL A 242 17.42 -4.28 4.50
N ILE A 243 18.42 -5.13 4.58
CA ILE A 243 18.71 -6.17 3.57
C ILE A 243 18.44 -7.52 4.20
N ILE A 244 17.58 -8.31 3.58
CA ILE A 244 17.26 -9.67 4.00
C ILE A 244 17.71 -10.62 2.91
N ASP A 245 18.67 -11.50 3.23
CA ASP A 245 19.11 -12.57 2.35
C ASP A 245 18.67 -13.91 2.92
N MET A 246 18.23 -14.83 2.05
CA MET A 246 17.80 -16.16 2.44
C MET A 246 17.80 -17.12 1.24
N ILE A 247 17.84 -18.43 1.51
CA ILE A 247 17.55 -19.48 0.52
C ILE A 247 16.19 -20.08 0.87
N LYS A 248 15.27 -20.10 -0.09
CA LYS A 248 13.93 -20.59 0.05
C LYS A 248 13.57 -21.43 -1.17
N ASN A 249 13.24 -22.72 -0.98
CA ASN A 249 12.99 -23.67 -2.06
C ASN A 249 14.16 -23.73 -3.07
N ASP A 250 15.39 -23.83 -2.57
CA ASP A 250 16.63 -23.87 -3.34
C ASP A 250 16.92 -22.60 -4.19
N GLU A 251 16.13 -21.54 -4.00
CA GLU A 251 16.34 -20.26 -4.66
C GLU A 251 16.88 -19.22 -3.67
N SER A 252 17.97 -18.55 -4.04
CA SER A 252 18.44 -17.38 -3.30
C SER A 252 17.48 -16.22 -3.48
N LYS A 253 17.01 -15.66 -2.35
CA LYS A 253 16.13 -14.49 -2.31
C LYS A 253 16.85 -13.36 -1.59
N ARG A 254 16.85 -12.18 -2.18
CA ARG A 254 17.34 -10.95 -1.57
C ARG A 254 16.26 -9.89 -1.63
N TYR A 255 15.99 -9.31 -0.47
CA TYR A 255 15.06 -8.20 -0.33
C TYR A 255 15.79 -7.00 0.23
N GLU A 256 15.58 -5.84 -0.36
CA GLU A 256 16.14 -4.58 0.09
C GLU A 256 14.99 -3.58 0.33
N PHE A 257 14.94 -3.02 1.53
CA PHE A 257 13.91 -2.09 1.94
C PHE A 257 14.56 -0.80 2.46
N SER A 258 14.05 0.35 2.03
CA SER A 258 14.45 1.63 2.59
C SER A 258 13.57 1.96 3.80
N THR A 259 14.20 2.19 4.96
CA THR A 259 13.51 2.56 6.21
C THR A 259 13.35 4.08 6.36
N GLY A 260 14.10 4.88 5.60
CA GLY A 260 14.20 6.34 5.74
C GLY A 260 13.26 7.17 4.87
N ALA A 261 12.70 6.60 3.80
CA ALA A 261 11.78 7.34 2.94
C ALA A 261 10.40 7.41 3.60
N SER A 262 10.19 8.35 4.50
CA SER A 262 8.83 8.72 4.87
C SER A 262 8.10 9.15 3.60
N GLY A 263 6.87 8.66 3.37
CA GLY A 263 6.08 9.03 2.18
C GLY A 263 5.82 10.54 2.02
N ARG A 264 6.26 11.35 3.00
CA ARG A 264 6.32 12.82 2.95
C ARG A 264 7.42 13.34 2.03
N GLU A 265 8.61 12.72 2.01
CA GLU A 265 9.73 13.13 1.14
C GLU A 265 9.47 12.74 -0.30
N LEU A 266 8.92 11.55 -0.53
CA LEU A 266 8.52 11.12 -1.87
C LEU A 266 7.45 12.07 -2.44
N GLY A 267 6.46 12.47 -1.64
CA GLY A 267 5.43 13.45 -2.03
C GLY A 267 6.01 14.82 -2.36
N LYS A 268 6.99 15.30 -1.59
CA LYS A 268 7.70 16.57 -1.85
C LYS A 268 8.55 16.48 -3.12
N HIS A 269 9.22 15.34 -3.35
CA HIS A 269 10.07 15.15 -4.52
C HIS A 269 9.26 15.04 -5.81
N ILE A 270 8.11 14.33 -5.77
CA ILE A 270 7.17 14.26 -6.89
C ILE A 270 6.58 15.64 -7.19
N ALA A 271 6.18 16.40 -6.17
CA ALA A 271 5.66 17.75 -6.35
C ALA A 271 6.72 18.70 -6.94
N LYS A 272 7.97 18.63 -6.46
CA LYS A 272 9.08 19.45 -6.97
C LYS A 272 9.42 19.12 -8.42
N LYS A 273 9.45 17.83 -8.77
CA LYS A 273 9.70 17.38 -10.14
C LYS A 273 8.57 17.81 -11.08
N ALA A 274 7.31 17.65 -10.67
CA ALA A 274 6.17 18.07 -11.46
C ALA A 274 6.11 19.59 -11.67
N MET A 275 6.59 20.39 -10.70
CA MET A 275 6.74 21.85 -10.89
C MET A 275 7.85 22.21 -11.87
N GLN A 276 8.98 21.48 -11.85
CA GLN A 276 10.07 21.70 -12.82
C GLN A 276 9.65 21.33 -14.24
N ASP A 277 8.87 20.23 -14.39
CA ASP A 277 8.35 19.78 -15.70
C ASP A 277 7.24 20.72 -16.26
N LEU A 278 6.66 21.60 -15.43
CA LEU A 278 5.65 22.60 -15.84
C LEU A 278 6.25 23.99 -16.09
N GLN A 279 7.50 24.23 -15.67
CA GLN A 279 8.21 25.50 -15.89
C GLN A 279 9.14 25.47 -17.11
N ASN A 280 9.37 24.28 -17.69
CA ASN A 280 10.08 24.06 -18.93
C ASN A 280 9.08 23.76 -20.06
#